data_15d498cc40d41f56c18ce153e3798d1e
#
_entry.id   15d498cc40d41f56c18ce153e3798d1e
#
_cell.length_a   1.000
_cell.length_b   1.000
_cell.length_c   1.000
_cell.angle_alpha   90.00
_cell.angle_beta   90.00
_cell.angle_gamma   90.00
#
_symmetry.space_group_name_H-M   'P 1'
#
loop_
_entity.id
_entity.type
_entity.pdbx_description
1 polymer ?
#
loop_
_entity_poly.entity_id
_entity_poly.type
_entity_poly.pdbx_seq_one_letter_code
_entity_poly.pdbx_strand_id
1 'polypeptide(L)'
;MAWIGLDDTDSVDGGCTTWDFHLLLTHLEECGFTIVGHPNLVRLWPFAPERTRGNAALSAEIQSSSNGICDVLENWFNKQYNSIKSSKNDVISESASPVLVCTETRFPEEWYWNAVRGYVDPNNRLNDVSSFPSARFWSKEDDSDSPFLTRGLVGASSAIAWRGENDWTWEATAWRMAGNIGKTRKVPGILVGEMSDKFPKTILNRDPNAGDSLIAPRTPCPVLYGIRSEDSSIAEQAHNWLQSNEDVEQAFAMRVHRSNQATDDHIQNTGSGMVISKVREVKGGHASLGVFDGEKQCTLVAFKQGGEVNRLLKSLVVGDLVKWRALISPNGEFHLESLMCSDGVPRQLSRPNCQCGGKLCRQGIGQPLRCEQCGATKESVWVNTGFESIDQWVEPPSSNRRHLAKPLNRQAKG
;
A
#
# COMPACT_ATOMS: atom_id res chain seq x y z
N MET A 1 -31.25 -0.71 -3.34
CA MET A 1 -29.86 -0.95 -2.90
C MET A 1 -29.32 0.35 -2.37
N ALA A 2 -28.59 0.33 -1.28
CA ALA A 2 -27.89 1.49 -0.75
C ALA A 2 -26.40 1.18 -0.60
N TRP A 3 -25.57 2.17 -0.85
CA TRP A 3 -24.12 2.12 -0.58
C TRP A 3 -23.83 2.95 0.64
N ILE A 4 -23.08 2.40 1.58
CA ILE A 4 -22.60 3.12 2.76
C ILE A 4 -21.08 3.17 2.76
N GLY A 5 -20.51 4.25 3.28
CA GLY A 5 -19.07 4.44 3.46
C GLY A 5 -18.74 5.11 4.77
N LEU A 6 -17.67 4.71 5.44
CA LEU A 6 -17.18 5.26 6.71
C LEU A 6 -15.68 5.48 6.64
N ASP A 7 -15.24 6.64 7.11
CA ASP A 7 -13.80 6.92 7.23
C ASP A 7 -13.50 7.87 8.40
N ASP A 8 -12.21 7.95 8.74
CA ASP A 8 -11.57 8.89 9.68
C ASP A 8 -12.14 8.83 11.11
N THR A 9 -12.45 7.61 11.58
CA THR A 9 -12.93 7.39 12.95
C THR A 9 -11.80 7.18 13.96
N ASP A 10 -10.55 7.10 13.49
CA ASP A 10 -9.37 6.86 14.30
C ASP A 10 -8.38 8.02 14.27
N SER A 11 -7.57 8.10 15.33
CA SER A 11 -6.52 9.08 15.50
C SER A 11 -5.27 8.42 16.08
N VAL A 12 -4.24 9.23 16.35
CA VAL A 12 -3.03 8.77 17.06
C VAL A 12 -3.33 8.28 18.47
N ASP A 13 -4.40 8.78 19.10
CA ASP A 13 -4.76 8.50 20.49
C ASP A 13 -5.72 7.29 20.62
N GLY A 14 -6.37 6.87 19.55
CA GLY A 14 -7.29 5.74 19.60
C GLY A 14 -8.20 5.61 18.38
N GLY A 15 -9.26 4.82 18.53
CA GLY A 15 -10.22 4.54 17.46
C GLY A 15 -9.72 3.48 16.46
N CYS A 16 -10.59 3.05 15.57
CA CYS A 16 -10.25 2.14 14.47
C CYS A 16 -11.39 2.06 13.45
N THR A 17 -11.21 2.65 12.29
CA THR A 17 -12.25 2.70 11.25
C THR A 17 -12.75 1.31 10.85
N THR A 18 -11.87 0.29 10.77
CA THR A 18 -12.31 -1.07 10.46
C THR A 18 -13.18 -1.68 11.57
N TRP A 19 -12.89 -1.38 12.83
CA TRP A 19 -13.70 -1.82 13.97
C TRP A 19 -15.05 -1.15 14.01
N ASP A 20 -15.08 0.18 13.88
CA ASP A 20 -16.32 0.95 13.91
C ASP A 20 -17.24 0.57 12.75
N PHE A 21 -16.65 0.30 11.57
CA PHE A 21 -17.43 -0.18 10.43
C PHE A 21 -17.97 -1.60 10.65
N HIS A 22 -17.21 -2.49 11.31
CA HIS A 22 -17.71 -3.81 11.70
C HIS A 22 -18.91 -3.68 12.66
N LEU A 23 -18.83 -2.80 13.67
CA LEU A 23 -19.94 -2.54 14.60
C LEU A 23 -21.19 -1.97 13.88
N LEU A 24 -20.98 -1.05 12.94
CA LEU A 24 -22.06 -0.52 12.10
C LEU A 24 -22.75 -1.62 11.32
N LEU A 25 -21.96 -2.48 10.62
CA LEU A 25 -22.51 -3.57 9.82
C LEU A 25 -23.27 -4.57 10.70
N THR A 26 -22.74 -4.93 11.88
CA THR A 26 -23.40 -5.80 12.82
C THR A 26 -24.72 -5.19 13.31
N HIS A 27 -24.74 -3.89 13.62
CA HIS A 27 -25.96 -3.19 14.00
C HIS A 27 -27.03 -3.20 12.89
N LEU A 28 -26.61 -3.00 11.63
CA LEU A 28 -27.50 -3.09 10.48
C LEU A 28 -28.08 -4.51 10.30
N GLU A 29 -27.26 -5.55 10.47
CA GLU A 29 -27.69 -6.95 10.45
C GLU A 29 -28.73 -7.24 11.56
N GLU A 30 -28.50 -6.72 12.79
CA GLU A 30 -29.45 -6.81 13.92
C GLU A 30 -30.78 -6.05 13.64
N CYS A 31 -30.73 -4.96 12.89
CA CYS A 31 -31.91 -4.23 12.43
C CYS A 31 -32.62 -4.89 11.23
N GLY A 32 -32.13 -6.03 10.75
CA GLY A 32 -32.75 -6.82 9.68
C GLY A 32 -32.32 -6.41 8.25
N PHE A 33 -31.28 -5.59 8.11
CA PHE A 33 -30.69 -5.28 6.80
C PHE A 33 -29.73 -6.37 6.38
N THR A 34 -29.66 -6.62 5.06
CA THR A 34 -28.76 -7.61 4.49
C THR A 34 -27.56 -6.92 3.80
N ILE A 35 -26.34 -7.30 4.16
CA ILE A 35 -25.13 -6.85 3.48
C ILE A 35 -24.95 -7.68 2.22
N VAL A 36 -24.74 -7.01 1.08
CA VAL A 36 -24.56 -7.68 -0.22
C VAL A 36 -23.08 -7.98 -0.44
N GLY A 37 -22.75 -9.26 -0.48
CA GLY A 37 -21.37 -9.72 -0.64
C GLY A 37 -20.45 -9.37 0.54
N HIS A 38 -19.21 -9.02 0.24
CA HIS A 38 -18.24 -8.62 1.24
C HIS A 38 -18.06 -7.09 1.26
N PRO A 39 -17.88 -6.47 2.43
CA PRO A 39 -17.53 -5.05 2.51
C PRO A 39 -16.15 -4.79 1.89
N ASN A 40 -15.93 -3.56 1.46
CA ASN A 40 -14.68 -3.11 0.89
C ASN A 40 -13.80 -2.44 1.95
N LEU A 41 -12.49 -2.75 1.91
CA LEU A 41 -11.43 -2.05 2.65
C LEU A 41 -10.51 -1.39 1.60
N VAL A 42 -10.62 -0.08 1.47
CA VAL A 42 -10.00 0.69 0.39
C VAL A 42 -8.88 1.56 0.94
N ARG A 43 -7.65 1.28 0.53
CA ARG A 43 -6.47 2.08 0.86
C ARG A 43 -6.40 3.28 -0.07
N LEU A 44 -6.04 4.44 0.47
CA LEU A 44 -5.96 5.69 -0.26
C LEU A 44 -4.53 6.24 -0.27
N TRP A 45 -4.35 7.46 -0.79
CA TRP A 45 -3.04 8.07 -1.02
C TRP A 45 -2.13 8.03 0.21
N PRO A 46 -0.93 7.43 0.11
CA PRO A 46 -0.05 7.26 1.27
C PRO A 46 0.58 8.53 1.84
N PHE A 47 0.41 9.68 1.18
CA PHE A 47 0.91 10.99 1.66
C PHE A 47 -0.21 11.92 2.13
N ALA A 48 -1.45 11.43 2.30
CA ALA A 48 -2.54 12.24 2.81
C ALA A 48 -2.13 12.87 4.15
N PRO A 49 -2.33 14.19 4.32
CA PRO A 49 -2.10 14.86 5.60
C PRO A 49 -2.93 14.18 6.71
N GLU A 50 -2.38 14.12 7.91
CA GLU A 50 -3.06 13.64 9.11
C GLU A 50 -3.65 12.23 9.04
N ARG A 51 -3.26 11.43 7.99
CA ARG A 51 -3.65 10.02 7.91
C ARG A 51 -3.18 9.28 9.15
N THR A 52 -3.99 8.37 9.61
CA THR A 52 -3.59 7.39 10.61
C THR A 52 -3.23 6.07 9.94
N ARG A 53 -2.32 5.30 10.52
CA ARG A 53 -1.93 3.94 10.12
C ARG A 53 -1.83 3.76 8.59
N GLY A 54 -2.72 2.93 8.01
CA GLY A 54 -2.65 2.55 6.60
C GLY A 54 -3.56 3.35 5.67
N ASN A 55 -4.17 4.45 6.12
CA ASN A 55 -5.10 5.29 5.37
C ASN A 55 -6.18 4.45 4.66
N ALA A 56 -7.12 3.88 5.40
CA ALA A 56 -8.13 2.96 4.88
C ALA A 56 -9.53 3.44 5.20
N ALA A 57 -10.32 3.64 4.16
CA ALA A 57 -11.76 3.85 4.22
C ALA A 57 -12.52 2.55 3.93
N LEU A 58 -13.76 2.44 4.39
CA LEU A 58 -14.59 1.25 4.18
C LEU A 58 -15.90 1.59 3.49
N SER A 59 -16.43 0.62 2.74
CA SER A 59 -17.77 0.72 2.16
C SER A 59 -18.46 -0.64 2.09
N ALA A 60 -19.78 -0.63 2.02
CA ALA A 60 -20.59 -1.83 1.80
C ALA A 60 -21.83 -1.51 0.98
N GLU A 61 -22.34 -2.51 0.29
CA GLU A 61 -23.64 -2.49 -0.36
C GLU A 61 -24.69 -3.15 0.55
N ILE A 62 -25.82 -2.48 0.74
CA ILE A 62 -26.90 -2.92 1.63
C ILE A 62 -28.17 -3.11 0.81
N GLN A 63 -28.83 -4.21 1.04
CA GLN A 63 -30.13 -4.49 0.38
C GLN A 63 -31.25 -3.64 1.03
N SER A 64 -31.26 -2.35 0.69
CA SER A 64 -32.26 -1.36 1.13
C SER A 64 -32.30 -0.19 0.14
N SER A 65 -33.34 0.65 0.21
CA SER A 65 -33.27 2.01 -0.34
C SER A 65 -32.53 2.92 0.63
N SER A 66 -31.89 3.99 0.14
CA SER A 66 -31.22 4.95 1.01
C SER A 66 -32.17 5.56 2.06
N ASN A 67 -33.40 5.87 1.67
CA ASN A 67 -34.40 6.41 2.59
C ASN A 67 -34.82 5.42 3.69
N GLY A 68 -34.83 4.10 3.39
CA GLY A 68 -35.20 3.07 4.39
C GLY A 68 -34.14 2.83 5.46
N ILE A 69 -32.88 3.23 5.23
CA ILE A 69 -31.77 2.98 6.12
C ILE A 69 -31.25 4.26 6.83
N CYS A 70 -31.60 5.47 6.31
CA CYS A 70 -31.04 6.74 6.79
C CYS A 70 -31.26 6.97 8.28
N ASP A 71 -32.46 6.73 8.80
CA ASP A 71 -32.78 6.94 10.22
C ASP A 71 -31.93 6.02 11.13
N VAL A 72 -31.68 4.79 10.70
CA VAL A 72 -30.86 3.84 11.44
C VAL A 72 -29.39 4.28 11.44
N LEU A 73 -28.89 4.75 10.29
CA LEU A 73 -27.52 5.25 10.15
C LEU A 73 -27.29 6.52 10.97
N GLU A 74 -28.24 7.46 10.92
CA GLU A 74 -28.19 8.71 11.67
C GLU A 74 -28.19 8.46 13.20
N ASN A 75 -29.11 7.62 13.66
CA ASN A 75 -29.19 7.26 15.08
C ASN A 75 -27.91 6.55 15.55
N TRP A 76 -27.35 5.61 14.75
CA TRP A 76 -26.11 4.94 15.07
C TRP A 76 -24.95 5.94 15.12
N PHE A 77 -24.81 6.81 14.11
CA PHE A 77 -23.74 7.79 14.02
C PHE A 77 -23.77 8.77 15.19
N ASN A 78 -24.96 9.35 15.50
CA ASN A 78 -25.14 10.29 16.61
C ASN A 78 -24.84 9.63 17.96
N LYS A 79 -25.25 8.38 18.15
CA LYS A 79 -24.93 7.63 19.36
C LYS A 79 -23.44 7.41 19.52
N GLN A 80 -22.74 7.11 18.41
CA GLN A 80 -21.33 6.77 18.43
C GLN A 80 -20.41 7.99 18.57
N TYR A 81 -20.73 9.10 17.92
CA TYR A 81 -19.82 10.24 17.78
C TYR A 81 -20.34 11.58 18.32
N ASN A 82 -21.66 11.79 18.37
CA ASN A 82 -22.28 13.06 18.79
C ASN A 82 -22.91 13.00 20.19
N SER A 83 -23.07 11.81 20.78
CA SER A 83 -23.62 11.71 22.15
C SER A 83 -22.67 12.35 23.17
N ILE A 84 -23.23 13.18 24.03
CA ILE A 84 -22.50 13.98 25.01
C ILE A 84 -21.52 13.16 25.83
N LYS A 85 -20.29 13.66 25.91
CA LYS A 85 -19.15 13.16 26.70
C LYS A 85 -19.54 12.85 28.14
N SER A 86 -19.97 11.65 28.45
CA SER A 86 -20.32 11.26 29.82
C SER A 86 -19.39 10.24 30.46
N SER A 87 -18.23 9.92 29.85
CA SER A 87 -17.19 9.25 30.62
C SER A 87 -15.78 9.67 30.15
N LYS A 88 -14.89 9.92 31.13
CA LYS A 88 -13.48 10.29 30.93
C LYS A 88 -12.63 9.19 30.25
N ASN A 89 -13.23 8.09 29.80
CA ASN A 89 -12.54 6.94 29.23
C ASN A 89 -12.81 6.70 27.74
N ASP A 90 -13.77 7.40 27.12
CA ASP A 90 -14.01 7.31 25.69
C ASP A 90 -13.32 8.50 24.99
N VAL A 91 -12.01 8.33 24.76
CA VAL A 91 -11.22 9.33 24.05
C VAL A 91 -11.51 9.19 22.56
N ILE A 92 -12.59 9.82 22.10
CA ILE A 92 -12.65 10.24 20.69
C ILE A 92 -11.64 11.39 20.60
N SER A 93 -10.52 11.15 19.97
CA SER A 93 -9.49 12.17 19.83
C SER A 93 -10.06 13.38 19.09
N GLU A 94 -9.70 14.58 19.53
CA GLU A 94 -10.05 15.84 18.85
C GLU A 94 -9.57 15.88 17.38
N SER A 95 -8.63 15.03 17.01
CA SER A 95 -8.07 14.96 15.67
C SER A 95 -8.82 14.04 14.68
N ALA A 96 -9.75 13.18 15.15
CA ALA A 96 -10.56 12.34 14.27
C ALA A 96 -11.74 13.13 13.68
N SER A 97 -12.00 12.93 12.40
CA SER A 97 -13.13 13.57 11.68
C SER A 97 -14.01 12.50 11.01
N PRO A 98 -14.73 11.69 11.84
CA PRO A 98 -15.56 10.61 11.33
C PRO A 98 -16.66 11.12 10.39
N VAL A 99 -16.77 10.46 9.24
CA VAL A 99 -17.86 10.73 8.29
C VAL A 99 -18.46 9.42 7.81
N LEU A 100 -19.77 9.32 7.93
CA LEU A 100 -20.61 8.27 7.38
C LEU A 100 -21.35 8.81 6.17
N VAL A 101 -21.32 8.09 5.05
CA VAL A 101 -22.01 8.45 3.81
C VAL A 101 -22.99 7.36 3.43
N CYS A 102 -24.16 7.74 2.90
CA CYS A 102 -25.15 6.84 2.31
C CYS A 102 -25.60 7.36 0.94
N THR A 103 -25.73 6.48 -0.06
CA THR A 103 -26.23 6.84 -1.41
C THR A 103 -26.90 5.64 -2.06
N GLU A 104 -27.83 5.87 -2.99
CA GLU A 104 -28.51 4.79 -3.76
C GLU A 104 -27.63 4.25 -4.89
N THR A 105 -26.73 5.06 -5.42
CA THR A 105 -25.85 4.71 -6.52
C THR A 105 -24.41 4.97 -6.15
N ARG A 106 -23.49 4.19 -6.70
CA ARG A 106 -22.07 4.46 -6.49
C ARG A 106 -21.68 5.80 -7.08
N PHE A 107 -20.74 6.45 -6.40
CA PHE A 107 -20.10 7.66 -6.92
C PHE A 107 -19.27 7.38 -8.17
N PRO A 108 -18.94 8.39 -8.98
CA PRO A 108 -18.05 8.25 -10.13
C PRO A 108 -16.71 7.62 -9.73
N GLU A 109 -16.23 6.65 -10.51
CA GLU A 109 -15.00 5.91 -10.20
C GLU A 109 -13.77 6.82 -10.16
N GLU A 110 -13.77 7.92 -10.88
CA GLU A 110 -12.72 8.93 -10.86
C GLU A 110 -12.47 9.51 -9.45
N TRP A 111 -13.48 9.50 -8.57
CA TRP A 111 -13.32 9.95 -7.18
C TRP A 111 -12.38 9.06 -6.39
N TYR A 112 -12.41 7.75 -6.69
CA TYR A 112 -11.44 6.81 -6.14
C TYR A 112 -10.05 7.04 -6.73
N TRP A 113 -9.93 7.12 -8.06
CA TRP A 113 -8.64 7.27 -8.74
C TRP A 113 -7.92 8.56 -8.31
N ASN A 114 -8.65 9.65 -8.12
CA ASN A 114 -8.09 10.89 -7.61
C ASN A 114 -7.56 10.74 -6.18
N ALA A 115 -8.32 10.07 -5.30
CA ALA A 115 -7.97 9.93 -3.89
C ALA A 115 -6.90 8.85 -3.61
N VAL A 116 -6.69 7.87 -4.49
CA VAL A 116 -5.62 6.87 -4.35
C VAL A 116 -4.29 7.37 -4.92
N ARG A 117 -4.31 8.32 -5.84
CA ARG A 117 -3.14 8.84 -6.57
C ARG A 117 -2.65 10.21 -6.10
N GLY A 118 -3.47 10.96 -5.38
CA GLY A 118 -3.13 12.31 -4.98
C GLY A 118 -3.98 12.89 -3.87
N TYR A 119 -3.70 14.14 -3.54
CA TYR A 119 -4.47 14.91 -2.59
C TYR A 119 -5.81 15.33 -3.21
N VAL A 120 -6.88 15.12 -2.45
CA VAL A 120 -8.22 15.63 -2.75
C VAL A 120 -8.60 16.63 -1.66
N ASP A 121 -8.95 17.84 -2.05
CA ASP A 121 -9.41 18.86 -1.11
C ASP A 121 -10.79 18.49 -0.53
N PRO A 122 -10.93 18.43 0.80
CA PRO A 122 -12.20 18.06 1.45
C PRO A 122 -13.37 18.98 1.08
N ASN A 123 -13.13 20.28 0.86
CA ASN A 123 -14.18 21.23 0.49
C ASN A 123 -14.71 20.97 -0.92
N ASN A 124 -13.81 20.64 -1.86
CA ASN A 124 -14.23 20.25 -3.20
C ASN A 124 -15.08 18.98 -3.14
N ARG A 125 -14.64 17.97 -2.37
CA ARG A 125 -15.40 16.74 -2.18
C ARG A 125 -16.76 16.98 -1.50
N LEU A 126 -16.84 17.90 -0.54
CA LEU A 126 -18.09 18.30 0.08
C LEU A 126 -19.08 18.87 -0.95
N ASN A 127 -18.62 19.75 -1.83
CA ASN A 127 -19.44 20.29 -2.90
C ASN A 127 -19.92 19.20 -3.86
N ASP A 128 -19.03 18.27 -4.23
CA ASP A 128 -19.35 17.15 -5.12
C ASP A 128 -20.42 16.25 -4.51
N VAL A 129 -20.26 15.82 -3.25
CA VAL A 129 -21.21 14.93 -2.55
C VAL A 129 -22.54 15.66 -2.30
N SER A 130 -22.52 16.94 -1.91
CA SER A 130 -23.72 17.73 -1.67
C SER A 130 -24.56 17.95 -2.94
N SER A 131 -23.91 17.95 -4.10
CA SER A 131 -24.59 18.05 -5.39
C SER A 131 -25.13 16.70 -5.89
N PHE A 132 -24.76 15.58 -5.25
CA PHE A 132 -25.18 14.24 -5.71
C PHE A 132 -26.57 13.91 -5.16
N PRO A 133 -27.59 13.70 -6.02
CA PRO A 133 -28.99 13.74 -5.62
C PRO A 133 -29.42 12.75 -4.54
N SER A 134 -28.81 11.56 -4.50
CA SER A 134 -29.15 10.50 -3.54
C SER A 134 -28.20 10.42 -2.35
N ALA A 135 -27.19 11.28 -2.29
CA ALA A 135 -26.20 11.23 -1.22
C ALA A 135 -26.70 11.95 0.03
N ARG A 136 -26.46 11.29 1.17
CA ARG A 136 -26.55 11.87 2.51
C ARG A 136 -25.28 11.55 3.27
N PHE A 137 -24.88 12.43 4.16
CA PHE A 137 -23.72 12.17 5.03
C PHE A 137 -23.94 12.74 6.42
N TRP A 138 -23.27 12.15 7.37
CA TRP A 138 -23.25 12.58 8.77
C TRP A 138 -21.79 12.78 9.18
N SER A 139 -21.50 13.89 9.81
CA SER A 139 -20.19 14.24 10.36
C SER A 139 -20.34 14.61 11.84
N LYS A 140 -19.22 14.63 12.56
CA LYS A 140 -19.20 15.06 13.95
C LYS A 140 -19.68 16.50 14.04
N GLU A 141 -20.58 16.77 14.99
CA GLU A 141 -21.03 18.14 15.30
C GLU A 141 -19.90 18.87 16.03
N ASP A 142 -19.54 20.03 15.55
CA ASP A 142 -18.63 20.97 16.22
C ASP A 142 -19.12 22.38 15.96
N ASP A 143 -18.98 23.26 16.97
CA ASP A 143 -19.35 24.66 16.91
C ASP A 143 -18.39 25.52 16.04
N SER A 144 -17.37 24.91 15.45
CA SER A 144 -16.40 25.59 14.58
C SER A 144 -16.70 25.33 13.10
N ASP A 145 -16.68 26.38 12.26
CA ASP A 145 -16.67 26.29 10.79
C ASP A 145 -15.37 25.68 10.25
N SER A 146 -14.87 24.63 10.88
CA SER A 146 -13.58 24.02 10.53
C SER A 146 -13.70 23.07 9.34
N PRO A 147 -12.93 23.26 8.26
CA PRO A 147 -12.90 22.34 7.13
C PRO A 147 -12.40 20.91 7.51
N PHE A 148 -11.88 20.74 8.72
CA PHE A 148 -11.46 19.43 9.23
C PHE A 148 -12.61 18.47 9.47
N LEU A 149 -13.84 18.97 9.70
CA LEU A 149 -15.02 18.16 9.99
C LEU A 149 -15.47 17.26 8.82
N THR A 150 -15.03 17.55 7.61
CA THR A 150 -15.42 16.80 6.40
C THR A 150 -14.29 15.99 5.79
N ARG A 151 -13.15 15.88 6.47
CA ARG A 151 -11.98 15.13 5.95
C ARG A 151 -12.30 13.67 5.65
N GLY A 152 -13.02 12.98 6.55
CA GLY A 152 -13.48 11.61 6.33
C GLY A 152 -14.40 11.42 5.12
N LEU A 153 -15.00 12.53 4.61
CA LEU A 153 -15.86 12.47 3.43
C LEU A 153 -15.09 12.04 2.17
N VAL A 154 -13.81 12.45 2.05
CA VAL A 154 -12.95 12.06 0.94
C VAL A 154 -12.79 10.55 0.92
N GLY A 155 -12.45 9.93 2.04
CA GLY A 155 -12.26 8.50 2.11
C GLY A 155 -13.54 7.69 1.98
N ALA A 156 -14.57 8.04 2.73
CA ALA A 156 -15.87 7.35 2.70
C ALA A 156 -16.49 7.34 1.30
N SER A 157 -16.50 8.50 0.61
CA SER A 157 -17.00 8.59 -0.77
C SER A 157 -16.13 7.84 -1.77
N SER A 158 -14.79 7.87 -1.60
CA SER A 158 -13.86 7.16 -2.47
C SER A 158 -13.97 5.64 -2.31
N ALA A 159 -14.24 5.15 -1.11
CA ALA A 159 -14.49 3.73 -0.87
C ALA A 159 -15.78 3.23 -1.55
N ILE A 160 -16.83 4.06 -1.59
CA ILE A 160 -18.05 3.79 -2.36
C ILE A 160 -17.76 3.83 -3.87
N ALA A 161 -16.91 4.75 -4.33
CA ALA A 161 -16.55 4.90 -5.74
C ALA A 161 -15.70 3.74 -6.28
N TRP A 162 -14.92 3.06 -5.43
CA TRP A 162 -14.05 1.97 -5.85
C TRP A 162 -14.82 0.78 -6.44
N ARG A 163 -14.49 0.37 -7.66
CA ARG A 163 -15.13 -0.76 -8.36
C ARG A 163 -14.39 -2.08 -8.11
N GLY A 164 -13.05 -2.04 -8.11
CA GLY A 164 -12.21 -3.22 -8.02
C GLY A 164 -12.40 -4.18 -9.19
N GLU A 165 -12.62 -3.67 -10.42
CA GLU A 165 -12.93 -4.50 -11.59
C GLU A 165 -11.66 -5.09 -12.21
N ASN A 166 -10.54 -4.36 -12.15
CA ASN A 166 -9.29 -4.76 -12.80
C ASN A 166 -8.44 -5.68 -11.91
N ASP A 167 -8.33 -5.33 -10.63
CA ASP A 167 -7.53 -6.08 -9.68
C ASP A 167 -8.02 -5.84 -8.24
N TRP A 168 -7.96 -6.88 -7.41
CA TRP A 168 -8.29 -6.81 -5.99
C TRP A 168 -7.66 -7.96 -5.21
N THR A 169 -7.65 -7.82 -3.90
CA THR A 169 -7.28 -8.85 -2.95
C THR A 169 -8.35 -8.97 -1.86
N TRP A 170 -8.11 -9.85 -0.92
CA TRP A 170 -8.99 -10.06 0.23
C TRP A 170 -8.20 -9.89 1.51
N GLU A 171 -8.85 -9.39 2.56
CA GLU A 171 -8.28 -9.35 3.90
C GLU A 171 -9.29 -9.86 4.93
N ALA A 172 -8.94 -10.94 5.65
CA ALA A 172 -9.64 -11.34 6.87
C ALA A 172 -9.09 -10.50 8.02
N THR A 173 -9.83 -9.49 8.42
CA THR A 173 -9.50 -8.62 9.56
C THR A 173 -10.12 -9.20 10.82
N ALA A 174 -9.29 -9.51 11.81
CA ALA A 174 -9.70 -10.01 13.13
C ALA A 174 -9.47 -8.95 14.20
N TRP A 175 -10.39 -8.85 15.18
CA TRP A 175 -10.31 -7.88 16.27
C TRP A 175 -10.18 -8.57 17.62
N ARG A 176 -9.55 -7.85 18.54
CA ARG A 176 -9.22 -8.29 19.90
C ARG A 176 -10.41 -8.12 20.85
N MET A 177 -10.43 -8.92 21.89
CA MET A 177 -11.23 -8.62 23.09
C MET A 177 -10.82 -7.24 23.66
N ALA A 178 -11.76 -6.42 24.08
CA ALA A 178 -11.52 -5.08 24.60
C ALA A 178 -10.45 -5.04 25.70
N GLY A 179 -10.47 -6.01 26.62
CA GLY A 179 -9.47 -6.14 27.69
C GLY A 179 -8.04 -6.43 27.25
N ASN A 180 -7.82 -6.73 25.99
CA ASN A 180 -6.48 -6.99 25.41
C ASN A 180 -5.91 -5.81 24.63
N ILE A 181 -6.72 -4.79 24.33
CA ILE A 181 -6.26 -3.59 23.62
C ILE A 181 -5.16 -2.91 24.47
N GLY A 182 -4.08 -2.50 23.82
CA GLY A 182 -2.91 -1.94 24.50
C GLY A 182 -1.90 -2.97 25.03
N LYS A 183 -2.26 -4.25 25.17
CA LYS A 183 -1.33 -5.31 25.58
C LYS A 183 -0.57 -5.89 24.37
N THR A 184 0.52 -6.60 24.62
CA THR A 184 1.26 -7.34 23.58
C THR A 184 0.35 -8.39 22.93
N ARG A 185 0.32 -8.42 21.60
CA ARG A 185 -0.43 -9.43 20.83
C ARG A 185 0.26 -10.77 20.87
N LYS A 186 -0.52 -11.85 21.07
CA LYS A 186 -0.03 -13.22 20.93
C LYS A 186 -0.36 -13.72 19.52
N VAL A 187 0.51 -13.43 18.57
CA VAL A 187 0.43 -13.90 17.18
C VAL A 187 1.85 -14.34 16.77
N PRO A 188 2.25 -15.57 17.11
CA PRO A 188 3.60 -16.06 16.89
C PRO A 188 3.96 -16.08 15.41
N GLY A 189 5.12 -15.49 15.04
CA GLY A 189 5.58 -15.41 13.65
C GLY A 189 5.77 -16.79 13.00
N ILE A 190 6.15 -17.80 13.78
CA ILE A 190 6.29 -19.18 13.31
C ILE A 190 4.94 -19.73 12.80
N LEU A 191 3.85 -19.53 13.54
CA LEU A 191 2.51 -19.97 13.13
C LEU A 191 2.01 -19.20 11.90
N VAL A 192 2.36 -17.92 11.77
CA VAL A 192 2.06 -17.15 10.56
C VAL A 192 2.84 -17.69 9.36
N GLY A 193 4.07 -18.16 9.57
CA GLY A 193 4.87 -18.86 8.56
C GLY A 193 4.19 -20.16 8.10
N GLU A 194 3.85 -21.03 9.05
CA GLU A 194 3.17 -22.30 8.78
C GLU A 194 1.80 -22.10 8.10
N MET A 195 1.03 -21.10 8.53
CA MET A 195 -0.21 -20.70 7.88
C MET A 195 0.04 -20.32 6.41
N SER A 196 1.06 -19.49 6.15
CA SER A 196 1.38 -19.06 4.79
C SER A 196 1.81 -20.21 3.88
N ASP A 197 2.54 -21.19 4.42
CA ASP A 197 2.95 -22.38 3.70
C ASP A 197 1.76 -23.32 3.44
N LYS A 198 0.84 -23.46 4.41
CA LYS A 198 -0.39 -24.25 4.28
C LYS A 198 -1.39 -23.64 3.29
N PHE A 199 -1.44 -22.30 3.21
CA PHE A 199 -2.36 -21.55 2.37
C PHE A 199 -1.59 -20.69 1.35
N PRO A 200 -1.06 -21.25 0.27
CA PRO A 200 -0.15 -20.56 -0.67
C PRO A 200 -0.80 -19.43 -1.48
N LYS A 201 -2.13 -19.30 -1.45
CA LYS A 201 -2.85 -18.14 -1.99
C LYS A 201 -2.86 -16.94 -1.04
N THR A 202 -2.37 -17.09 0.19
CA THR A 202 -2.16 -15.94 1.07
C THR A 202 -0.95 -15.11 0.62
N ILE A 203 -1.02 -13.79 0.79
CA ILE A 203 -0.03 -12.86 0.24
C ILE A 203 0.46 -11.88 1.30
N LEU A 204 1.75 -11.53 1.27
CA LEU A 204 2.34 -10.49 2.12
C LEU A 204 2.06 -10.65 3.63
N ASN A 205 1.91 -11.89 4.11
CA ASN A 205 1.63 -12.16 5.53
C ASN A 205 2.89 -12.39 6.35
N ARG A 206 4.01 -12.74 5.71
CA ARG A 206 5.34 -12.82 6.32
C ARG A 206 6.40 -12.18 5.44
N ASP A 207 7.51 -11.77 6.05
CA ASP A 207 8.72 -11.43 5.31
C ASP A 207 9.51 -12.73 5.05
N PRO A 208 9.67 -13.17 3.79
CA PRO A 208 10.34 -14.44 3.48
C PRO A 208 11.84 -14.41 3.85
N ASN A 209 12.45 -13.23 3.95
CA ASN A 209 13.88 -13.09 4.25
C ASN A 209 14.15 -12.97 5.76
N ALA A 210 13.30 -12.24 6.49
CA ALA A 210 13.46 -12.02 7.93
C ALA A 210 12.65 -13.00 8.79
N GLY A 211 11.67 -13.72 8.21
CA GLY A 211 10.76 -14.59 8.95
C GLY A 211 9.72 -13.84 9.79
N ASP A 212 9.71 -12.51 9.71
CA ASP A 212 8.81 -11.67 10.50
C ASP A 212 7.37 -11.78 10.05
N SER A 213 6.45 -11.82 11.01
CA SER A 213 5.01 -11.69 10.77
C SER A 213 4.65 -10.26 10.36
N LEU A 214 3.86 -10.14 9.29
CA LEU A 214 3.39 -8.85 8.75
C LEU A 214 1.89 -8.64 8.94
N ILE A 215 1.18 -9.57 9.58
CA ILE A 215 -0.27 -9.50 9.74
C ILE A 215 -0.71 -8.69 10.95
N ALA A 216 0.10 -8.60 12.00
CA ALA A 216 -0.25 -7.93 13.25
C ALA A 216 0.22 -6.47 13.25
N PRO A 217 -0.67 -5.49 13.56
CA PRO A 217 -0.27 -4.09 13.72
C PRO A 217 0.71 -3.92 14.89
N ARG A 218 1.61 -2.93 14.77
CA ARG A 218 2.54 -2.55 15.85
C ARG A 218 1.97 -1.52 16.82
N THR A 219 0.82 -0.94 16.51
CA THR A 219 0.16 0.10 17.32
C THR A 219 -0.88 -0.50 18.25
N PRO A 220 -1.18 0.14 19.41
CA PRO A 220 -2.24 -0.27 20.31
C PRO A 220 -3.61 0.05 19.69
N CYS A 221 -4.17 -0.88 18.92
CA CYS A 221 -5.47 -0.75 18.27
C CYS A 221 -6.30 -2.03 18.43
N PRO A 222 -7.61 -1.98 18.17
CA PRO A 222 -8.50 -3.14 18.29
C PRO A 222 -8.14 -4.30 17.33
N VAL A 223 -7.48 -4.04 16.20
CA VAL A 223 -7.11 -5.09 15.24
C VAL A 223 -6.12 -6.07 15.86
N LEU A 224 -6.44 -7.35 15.83
CA LEU A 224 -5.54 -8.43 16.21
C LEU A 224 -4.56 -8.71 15.08
N TYR A 225 -5.09 -8.98 13.89
CA TYR A 225 -4.32 -9.15 12.65
C TYR A 225 -5.22 -8.96 11.41
N GLY A 226 -4.57 -8.81 10.24
CA GLY A 226 -5.20 -8.85 8.92
C GLY A 226 -4.49 -9.86 8.02
N ILE A 227 -5.17 -10.94 7.62
CA ILE A 227 -4.64 -11.97 6.71
C ILE A 227 -5.05 -11.63 5.30
N ARG A 228 -4.06 -11.37 4.44
CA ARG A 228 -4.27 -11.05 3.02
C ARG A 228 -4.22 -12.28 2.15
N SER A 229 -5.09 -12.35 1.14
CA SER A 229 -5.19 -13.49 0.23
C SER A 229 -5.70 -13.08 -1.16
N GLU A 230 -5.43 -13.92 -2.16
CA GLU A 230 -6.04 -13.84 -3.51
C GLU A 230 -7.50 -14.34 -3.52
N ASP A 231 -7.97 -14.94 -2.44
CA ASP A 231 -9.25 -15.63 -2.38
C ASP A 231 -9.90 -15.42 -1.00
N SER A 232 -11.19 -15.03 -0.97
CA SER A 232 -11.92 -14.75 0.26
C SER A 232 -12.05 -15.97 1.16
N SER A 233 -12.35 -17.14 0.59
CA SER A 233 -12.50 -18.38 1.35
C SER A 233 -11.18 -18.86 1.94
N ILE A 234 -10.07 -18.62 1.24
CA ILE A 234 -8.73 -18.93 1.75
C ILE A 234 -8.34 -17.99 2.90
N ALA A 235 -8.70 -16.69 2.81
CA ALA A 235 -8.47 -15.75 3.91
C ALA A 235 -9.21 -16.21 5.20
N GLU A 236 -10.45 -16.66 5.05
CA GLU A 236 -11.25 -17.19 6.15
C GLU A 236 -10.69 -18.51 6.70
N GLN A 237 -10.33 -19.45 5.84
CA GLN A 237 -9.72 -20.71 6.25
C GLN A 237 -8.39 -20.51 6.97
N ALA A 238 -7.56 -19.58 6.51
CA ALA A 238 -6.30 -19.23 7.16
C ALA A 238 -6.53 -18.61 8.55
N HIS A 239 -7.56 -17.75 8.68
CA HIS A 239 -8.00 -17.24 9.99
C HIS A 239 -8.43 -18.39 10.92
N ASN A 240 -9.32 -19.27 10.49
CA ASN A 240 -9.83 -20.39 11.30
C ASN A 240 -8.68 -21.32 11.73
N TRP A 241 -7.71 -21.56 10.85
CA TRP A 241 -6.54 -22.37 11.18
C TRP A 241 -5.66 -21.68 12.24
N LEU A 242 -5.40 -20.38 12.14
CA LEU A 242 -4.67 -19.65 13.19
C LEU A 242 -5.42 -19.68 14.52
N GLN A 243 -6.73 -19.48 14.53
CA GLN A 243 -7.55 -19.47 15.74
C GLN A 243 -7.71 -20.86 16.38
N SER A 244 -7.42 -21.94 15.66
CA SER A 244 -7.38 -23.30 16.24
C SER A 244 -6.11 -23.57 17.07
N ASN A 245 -5.12 -22.67 17.07
CA ASN A 245 -3.90 -22.82 17.84
C ASN A 245 -4.01 -22.09 19.18
N GLU A 246 -3.73 -22.78 20.28
CA GLU A 246 -3.83 -22.25 21.66
C GLU A 246 -2.81 -21.12 21.94
N ASP A 247 -1.71 -21.06 21.18
CA ASP A 247 -0.71 -20.04 21.31
C ASP A 247 -1.10 -18.71 20.63
N VAL A 248 -2.19 -18.69 19.86
CA VAL A 248 -2.71 -17.48 19.22
C VAL A 248 -3.78 -16.85 20.10
N GLU A 249 -3.70 -15.53 20.28
CA GLU A 249 -4.74 -14.76 20.96
C GLU A 249 -6.08 -14.96 20.25
N GLN A 250 -7.13 -15.31 21.01
CA GLN A 250 -8.45 -15.51 20.46
C GLN A 250 -9.06 -14.17 20.01
N ALA A 251 -9.55 -14.15 18.78
CA ALA A 251 -10.25 -13.02 18.22
C ALA A 251 -11.65 -12.89 18.82
N PHE A 252 -12.08 -11.65 19.07
CA PHE A 252 -13.46 -11.34 19.45
C PHE A 252 -14.40 -11.49 18.26
N ALA A 253 -13.98 -11.00 17.10
CA ALA A 253 -14.73 -11.03 15.85
C ALA A 253 -13.76 -11.05 14.65
N MET A 254 -14.28 -11.42 13.48
CA MET A 254 -13.58 -11.38 12.20
C MET A 254 -14.56 -11.01 11.08
N ARG A 255 -14.06 -10.29 10.07
CA ARG A 255 -14.79 -10.04 8.82
C ARG A 255 -13.85 -10.06 7.63
N VAL A 256 -14.28 -10.68 6.54
CA VAL A 256 -13.54 -10.67 5.28
C VAL A 256 -13.93 -9.43 4.49
N HIS A 257 -12.93 -8.70 4.01
CA HIS A 257 -13.08 -7.52 3.18
C HIS A 257 -12.48 -7.76 1.80
N ARG A 258 -13.12 -7.21 0.78
CA ARG A 258 -12.51 -7.02 -0.54
C ARG A 258 -11.64 -5.77 -0.48
N SER A 259 -10.44 -5.80 -1.07
CA SER A 259 -9.48 -4.71 -0.89
C SER A 259 -8.68 -4.41 -2.16
N ASN A 260 -8.27 -3.15 -2.30
CA ASN A 260 -7.31 -2.69 -3.30
C ASN A 260 -5.85 -2.83 -2.84
N GLN A 261 -5.58 -3.59 -1.79
CA GLN A 261 -4.20 -3.84 -1.37
C GLN A 261 -3.46 -4.66 -2.42
N ALA A 262 -2.17 -4.37 -2.61
CA ALA A 262 -1.29 -5.05 -3.56
C ALA A 262 -1.78 -5.00 -5.03
N THR A 263 -2.43 -3.90 -5.46
CA THR A 263 -2.93 -3.70 -6.83
C THR A 263 -2.10 -2.72 -7.66
N ASP A 264 -1.22 -1.93 -7.03
CA ASP A 264 -0.51 -0.79 -7.64
C ASP A 264 -1.42 0.38 -8.08
N ASP A 265 -2.68 0.45 -7.63
CA ASP A 265 -3.62 1.49 -8.03
C ASP A 265 -3.13 2.93 -7.78
N HIS A 266 -2.21 3.10 -6.82
CA HIS A 266 -1.55 4.38 -6.53
C HIS A 266 -0.46 4.76 -7.55
N ILE A 267 -0.07 3.85 -8.44
CA ILE A 267 0.91 4.07 -9.50
C ILE A 267 0.17 4.41 -10.79
N GLN A 268 0.40 5.60 -11.33
CA GLN A 268 -0.24 5.99 -12.59
C GLN A 268 0.35 5.26 -13.78
N ASN A 269 1.70 5.28 -13.89
CA ASN A 269 2.43 4.73 -15.04
C ASN A 269 3.80 4.19 -14.62
N THR A 270 4.33 3.29 -15.44
CA THR A 270 5.75 2.93 -15.40
C THR A 270 6.53 4.05 -16.08
N GLY A 271 7.44 4.70 -15.34
CA GLY A 271 8.35 5.67 -15.90
C GLY A 271 9.57 5.01 -16.55
N SER A 272 10.20 5.69 -17.50
CA SER A 272 11.46 5.28 -18.09
C SER A 272 12.31 6.51 -18.39
N GLY A 273 13.64 6.36 -18.37
CA GLY A 273 14.52 7.47 -18.67
C GLY A 273 15.99 7.13 -18.49
N MET A 274 16.82 8.12 -18.79
CA MET A 274 18.28 8.04 -18.69
C MET A 274 18.76 8.73 -17.41
N VAL A 275 19.65 8.08 -16.69
CA VAL A 275 20.34 8.68 -15.54
C VAL A 275 21.22 9.85 -15.98
N ILE A 276 20.98 11.02 -15.41
CA ILE A 276 21.69 12.28 -15.78
C ILE A 276 22.53 12.87 -14.65
N SER A 277 22.42 12.34 -13.44
CA SER A 277 23.20 12.82 -12.29
C SER A 277 23.91 11.70 -11.56
N LYS A 278 24.93 12.05 -10.79
CA LYS A 278 25.52 11.12 -9.82
C LYS A 278 24.52 10.88 -8.68
N VAL A 279 24.60 9.69 -8.11
CA VAL A 279 23.84 9.34 -6.90
C VAL A 279 24.21 10.25 -5.76
N ARG A 280 23.21 10.79 -5.08
CA ARG A 280 23.36 11.56 -3.84
C ARG A 280 22.88 10.70 -2.68
N GLU A 281 23.80 10.35 -1.79
CA GLU A 281 23.47 9.67 -0.54
C GLU A 281 23.32 10.69 0.59
N VAL A 282 22.35 10.44 1.48
CA VAL A 282 22.14 11.25 2.68
C VAL A 282 22.37 10.43 3.94
N LYS A 283 22.62 11.12 5.08
CA LYS A 283 22.75 10.46 6.39
C LYS A 283 21.54 9.56 6.64
N GLY A 284 21.79 8.31 7.02
CA GLY A 284 20.74 7.29 7.18
C GLY A 284 20.67 6.29 6.02
N GLY A 285 21.44 6.52 4.92
CA GLY A 285 21.57 5.57 3.81
C GLY A 285 20.48 5.65 2.75
N HIS A 286 19.62 6.67 2.79
CA HIS A 286 18.71 7.00 1.69
C HIS A 286 19.51 7.54 0.51
N ALA A 287 19.02 7.34 -0.69
CA ALA A 287 19.70 7.80 -1.91
C ALA A 287 18.72 8.37 -2.92
N SER A 288 19.21 9.33 -3.71
CA SER A 288 18.47 9.92 -4.82
C SER A 288 19.37 10.14 -6.02
N LEU A 289 18.78 10.19 -7.21
CA LEU A 289 19.43 10.58 -8.44
C LEU A 289 18.46 11.23 -9.43
N GLY A 290 19.02 12.03 -10.35
CA GLY A 290 18.27 12.65 -11.45
C GLY A 290 18.23 11.76 -12.67
N VAL A 291 17.05 11.66 -13.27
CA VAL A 291 16.81 11.02 -14.56
C VAL A 291 16.14 12.00 -15.52
N PHE A 292 16.34 11.80 -16.82
CA PHE A 292 15.62 12.52 -17.87
C PHE A 292 14.67 11.51 -18.53
N ASP A 293 13.36 11.77 -18.48
CA ASP A 293 12.31 10.87 -18.94
C ASP A 293 11.95 11.02 -20.44
N GLY A 294 12.66 11.91 -21.14
CA GLY A 294 12.39 12.28 -22.53
C GLY A 294 11.75 13.67 -22.65
N GLU A 295 11.13 14.17 -21.60
CA GLU A 295 10.47 15.49 -21.56
C GLU A 295 11.07 16.42 -20.49
N LYS A 296 11.30 15.88 -19.29
CA LYS A 296 11.76 16.65 -18.13
C LYS A 296 12.74 15.88 -17.26
N GLN A 297 13.37 16.60 -16.37
CA GLN A 297 14.17 16.01 -15.31
C GLN A 297 13.28 15.58 -14.15
N CYS A 298 13.45 14.34 -13.68
CA CYS A 298 12.80 13.76 -12.53
C CYS A 298 13.83 13.35 -11.47
N THR A 299 13.45 13.40 -10.18
CA THR A 299 14.28 12.90 -9.09
C THR A 299 13.73 11.60 -8.57
N LEU A 300 14.49 10.51 -8.70
CA LEU A 300 14.17 9.20 -8.12
C LEU A 300 14.75 9.13 -6.72
N VAL A 301 13.96 8.63 -5.75
CA VAL A 301 14.34 8.49 -4.34
C VAL A 301 14.13 7.04 -3.90
N ALA A 302 15.19 6.46 -3.33
CA ALA A 302 15.14 5.12 -2.71
C ALA A 302 15.54 5.21 -1.23
N PHE A 303 14.64 4.79 -0.36
CA PHE A 303 14.91 4.73 1.07
C PHE A 303 15.81 3.53 1.40
N LYS A 304 16.62 3.63 2.47
CA LYS A 304 17.47 2.52 2.94
C LYS A 304 16.69 1.23 3.15
N GLN A 305 15.48 1.34 3.70
CA GLN A 305 14.58 0.22 3.96
C GLN A 305 14.08 -0.46 2.67
N GLY A 306 14.20 0.21 1.52
CA GLY A 306 13.88 -0.35 0.19
C GLY A 306 14.84 -1.46 -0.27
N GLY A 307 15.87 -1.81 0.51
CA GLY A 307 16.73 -2.96 0.27
C GLY A 307 17.34 -2.99 -1.14
N GLU A 308 16.87 -3.93 -1.98
CA GLU A 308 17.36 -4.10 -3.36
C GLU A 308 17.16 -2.85 -4.22
N VAL A 309 16.03 -2.16 -4.08
CA VAL A 309 15.76 -0.91 -4.82
C VAL A 309 16.79 0.17 -4.48
N ASN A 310 17.11 0.34 -3.20
CA ASN A 310 18.12 1.29 -2.76
C ASN A 310 19.53 0.86 -3.23
N ARG A 311 19.84 -0.44 -3.19
CA ARG A 311 21.12 -0.99 -3.65
C ARG A 311 21.29 -0.78 -5.15
N LEU A 312 20.26 -1.10 -5.95
CA LEU A 312 20.31 -0.89 -7.40
C LEU A 312 20.48 0.61 -7.72
N LEU A 313 19.64 1.49 -7.11
CA LEU A 313 19.74 2.93 -7.34
C LEU A 313 21.16 3.45 -7.06
N LYS A 314 21.81 2.99 -5.98
CA LYS A 314 23.18 3.38 -5.63
C LYS A 314 24.24 2.89 -6.61
N SER A 315 23.98 1.83 -7.35
CA SER A 315 24.90 1.26 -8.36
C SER A 315 24.79 1.95 -9.71
N LEU A 316 23.74 2.75 -9.95
CA LEU A 316 23.51 3.43 -11.23
C LEU A 316 24.53 4.55 -11.47
N VAL A 317 24.86 4.77 -12.73
CA VAL A 317 25.74 5.85 -13.18
C VAL A 317 25.10 6.61 -14.32
N VAL A 318 25.61 7.82 -14.58
CA VAL A 318 25.16 8.66 -15.70
C VAL A 318 25.25 7.90 -17.02
N GLY A 319 24.17 7.90 -17.79
CA GLY A 319 24.01 7.21 -19.06
C GLY A 319 23.25 5.88 -18.97
N ASP A 320 23.01 5.32 -17.77
CA ASP A 320 22.16 4.14 -17.63
C ASP A 320 20.74 4.44 -18.03
N LEU A 321 20.07 3.47 -18.66
CA LEU A 321 18.64 3.52 -18.93
C LEU A 321 17.90 2.73 -17.85
N VAL A 322 16.90 3.36 -17.26
CA VAL A 322 16.13 2.80 -16.15
C VAL A 322 14.63 2.84 -16.42
N LYS A 323 13.92 1.89 -15.82
CA LYS A 323 12.47 1.91 -15.70
C LYS A 323 12.10 1.85 -14.24
N TRP A 324 11.03 2.55 -13.87
CA TRP A 324 10.61 2.60 -12.47
C TRP A 324 9.10 2.63 -12.32
N ARG A 325 8.64 2.15 -11.17
CA ARG A 325 7.31 2.41 -10.62
C ARG A 325 7.51 3.18 -9.32
N ALA A 326 6.81 4.29 -9.18
CA ALA A 326 7.03 5.18 -8.06
C ALA A 326 5.76 5.94 -7.70
N LEU A 327 5.65 6.29 -6.44
CA LEU A 327 4.66 7.22 -5.93
C LEU A 327 5.25 8.63 -5.94
N ILE A 328 4.53 9.57 -6.53
CA ILE A 328 4.95 10.97 -6.55
C ILE A 328 4.66 11.59 -5.19
N SER A 329 5.69 12.11 -4.53
CA SER A 329 5.57 12.84 -3.27
C SER A 329 5.00 14.24 -3.48
N PRO A 330 4.50 14.92 -2.43
CA PRO A 330 4.06 16.30 -2.52
C PRO A 330 5.12 17.28 -3.04
N ASN A 331 6.40 16.94 -2.89
CA ASN A 331 7.53 17.72 -3.40
C ASN A 331 7.87 17.42 -4.87
N GLY A 332 7.12 16.54 -5.54
CA GLY A 332 7.37 16.14 -6.93
C GLY A 332 8.48 15.09 -7.10
N GLU A 333 9.03 14.53 -6.02
CA GLU A 333 10.00 13.45 -6.08
C GLU A 333 9.32 12.10 -6.29
N PHE A 334 9.96 11.19 -7.01
CA PHE A 334 9.49 9.84 -7.29
C PHE A 334 10.04 8.87 -6.24
N HIS A 335 9.22 8.53 -5.25
CA HIS A 335 9.54 7.52 -4.23
C HIS A 335 9.36 6.12 -4.81
N LEU A 336 10.46 5.42 -5.04
CA LEU A 336 10.50 4.16 -5.76
C LEU A 336 9.77 3.03 -5.03
N GLU A 337 8.86 2.36 -5.75
CA GLU A 337 8.23 1.10 -5.39
C GLU A 337 8.91 -0.09 -6.08
N SER A 338 9.41 0.11 -7.31
CA SER A 338 10.27 -0.85 -7.99
C SER A 338 11.18 -0.13 -9.00
N LEU A 339 12.31 -0.75 -9.31
CA LEU A 339 13.33 -0.20 -10.20
C LEU A 339 13.92 -1.31 -11.07
N MET A 340 14.27 -0.97 -12.31
CA MET A 340 14.97 -1.83 -13.23
C MET A 340 16.01 -1.01 -14.00
N CYS A 341 17.20 -1.53 -14.18
CA CYS A 341 18.13 -1.01 -15.19
C CYS A 341 17.88 -1.77 -16.49
N SER A 342 17.34 -1.10 -17.49
CA SER A 342 17.02 -1.73 -18.78
C SER A 342 18.22 -1.75 -19.74
N ASP A 343 19.18 -0.83 -19.57
CA ASP A 343 20.46 -0.85 -20.26
C ASP A 343 21.49 -0.08 -19.41
N GLY A 344 22.72 -0.57 -19.39
CA GLY A 344 23.77 -0.01 -18.54
C GLY A 344 25.03 0.35 -19.31
N VAL A 345 25.57 1.55 -19.05
CA VAL A 345 26.88 1.90 -19.57
C VAL A 345 27.98 1.06 -18.93
N PRO A 346 29.09 0.79 -19.64
CA PRO A 346 30.20 0.05 -19.09
C PRO A 346 30.74 0.65 -17.77
N ARG A 347 30.81 -0.18 -16.73
CA ARG A 347 31.38 0.22 -15.41
C ARG A 347 32.87 0.11 -15.36
N GLN A 348 33.34 -1.02 -15.86
CA GLN A 348 34.74 -1.35 -15.91
C GLN A 348 35.03 -2.00 -17.24
N LEU A 349 36.00 -1.46 -17.95
CA LEU A 349 36.49 -2.03 -19.16
C LEU A 349 37.74 -2.86 -18.84
N SER A 350 37.73 -4.12 -19.22
CA SER A 350 38.87 -4.99 -19.11
C SER A 350 39.33 -5.48 -20.48
N ARG A 351 40.60 -5.90 -20.59
CA ARG A 351 41.09 -6.56 -21.78
C ARG A 351 40.39 -7.91 -21.91
N PRO A 352 40.07 -8.35 -23.16
CA PRO A 352 39.52 -9.67 -23.33
C PRO A 352 40.57 -10.74 -22.91
N ASN A 353 40.09 -11.88 -22.44
CA ASN A 353 40.95 -13.00 -22.08
C ASN A 353 41.45 -13.73 -23.37
N CYS A 354 42.66 -14.23 -23.32
CA CYS A 354 43.13 -15.15 -24.32
C CYS A 354 42.54 -16.56 -24.11
N GLN A 355 42.29 -17.31 -25.18
CA GLN A 355 41.80 -18.69 -25.08
C GLN A 355 42.74 -19.63 -24.29
N CYS A 356 44.03 -19.33 -24.24
CA CYS A 356 45.00 -20.08 -23.45
C CYS A 356 45.05 -19.68 -21.96
N GLY A 357 44.21 -18.70 -21.51
CA GLY A 357 44.24 -18.13 -20.17
C GLY A 357 45.31 -17.06 -19.91
N GLY A 358 46.22 -16.82 -20.88
CA GLY A 358 47.28 -15.82 -20.75
C GLY A 358 46.77 -14.38 -20.89
N LYS A 359 47.53 -13.41 -20.37
CA LYS A 359 47.22 -11.98 -20.49
C LYS A 359 47.45 -11.50 -21.94
N LEU A 360 46.51 -10.67 -22.41
CA LEU A 360 46.65 -9.95 -23.68
C LEU A 360 47.28 -8.59 -23.43
N CYS A 361 48.42 -8.32 -23.97
CA CYS A 361 49.19 -7.09 -23.78
C CYS A 361 49.13 -6.19 -24.98
N ARG A 362 49.17 -4.87 -24.74
CA ARG A 362 49.17 -3.83 -25.75
C ARG A 362 50.52 -3.81 -26.45
N GLN A 363 50.54 -3.80 -27.77
CA GLN A 363 51.77 -3.75 -28.59
C GLN A 363 52.14 -2.35 -29.08
N GLY A 364 51.19 -1.40 -29.02
CA GLY A 364 51.35 -0.03 -29.44
C GLY A 364 50.00 0.62 -29.78
N ILE A 365 50.02 1.90 -30.15
CA ILE A 365 48.83 2.63 -30.58
C ILE A 365 48.34 2.03 -31.90
N GLY A 366 47.04 1.67 -31.95
CA GLY A 366 46.42 1.07 -33.16
C GLY A 366 46.81 -0.36 -33.46
N GLN A 367 47.63 -1.02 -32.63
CA GLN A 367 48.02 -2.41 -32.79
C GLN A 367 47.07 -3.36 -32.02
N PRO A 368 46.84 -4.60 -32.54
CA PRO A 368 46.08 -5.59 -31.81
C PRO A 368 46.76 -5.99 -30.49
N LEU A 369 45.99 -6.51 -29.56
CA LEU A 369 46.52 -7.10 -28.33
C LEU A 369 47.21 -8.44 -28.66
N ARG A 370 48.35 -8.73 -27.99
CA ARG A 370 49.10 -10.00 -28.14
C ARG A 370 49.20 -10.72 -26.82
N CYS A 371 48.95 -12.01 -26.84
CA CYS A 371 49.07 -12.86 -25.66
C CYS A 371 50.54 -13.09 -25.31
N GLU A 372 50.90 -12.89 -24.04
CA GLU A 372 52.26 -13.12 -23.54
C GLU A 372 52.65 -14.60 -23.51
N GLN A 373 51.69 -15.52 -23.41
CA GLN A 373 51.96 -16.95 -23.31
C GLN A 373 51.99 -17.66 -24.67
N CYS A 374 50.95 -17.44 -25.50
CA CYS A 374 50.81 -18.19 -26.76
C CYS A 374 51.04 -17.33 -28.02
N GLY A 375 51.27 -16.03 -27.87
CA GLY A 375 51.51 -15.13 -28.99
C GLY A 375 50.28 -14.81 -29.86
N ALA A 376 49.11 -15.36 -29.55
CA ALA A 376 47.88 -15.11 -30.30
C ALA A 376 47.52 -13.62 -30.25
N THR A 377 47.02 -13.07 -31.35
CA THR A 377 46.59 -11.68 -31.47
C THR A 377 45.08 -11.58 -31.42
N LYS A 378 44.56 -10.50 -30.78
CA LYS A 378 43.15 -10.20 -30.69
C LYS A 378 42.93 -8.70 -30.86
N GLU A 379 41.83 -8.31 -31.46
CA GLU A 379 41.48 -6.89 -31.56
C GLU A 379 41.55 -6.19 -30.21
N SER A 380 42.00 -4.93 -30.22
CA SER A 380 42.08 -4.10 -29.02
C SER A 380 40.67 -3.58 -28.60
N VAL A 381 39.74 -4.50 -28.43
CA VAL A 381 38.38 -4.25 -27.94
C VAL A 381 38.36 -4.54 -26.45
N TRP A 382 37.85 -3.59 -25.70
CA TRP A 382 37.66 -3.73 -24.27
C TRP A 382 36.26 -4.30 -24.00
N VAL A 383 36.16 -5.23 -23.07
CA VAL A 383 34.91 -5.86 -22.69
C VAL A 383 34.39 -5.25 -21.39
N ASN A 384 33.10 -5.06 -21.33
CA ASN A 384 32.43 -4.63 -20.11
C ASN A 384 32.40 -5.78 -19.09
N THR A 385 32.88 -5.53 -17.89
CA THR A 385 32.95 -6.55 -16.81
C THR A 385 32.06 -6.23 -15.62
N GLY A 386 31.09 -5.30 -15.73
CA GLY A 386 30.63 -4.73 -14.49
C GLY A 386 29.15 -4.40 -14.28
N PHE A 387 28.19 -5.02 -14.93
CA PHE A 387 26.81 -4.85 -14.53
C PHE A 387 25.99 -6.14 -14.76
N GLU A 388 25.60 -6.79 -13.66
CA GLU A 388 24.96 -8.12 -13.70
C GLU A 388 23.41 -8.08 -13.72
N SER A 389 22.78 -6.90 -13.49
CA SER A 389 21.33 -6.79 -13.32
C SER A 389 20.67 -5.93 -14.41
N ILE A 390 20.73 -6.38 -15.64
CA ILE A 390 20.01 -5.77 -16.77
C ILE A 390 18.68 -6.50 -16.96
N ASP A 391 17.61 -5.73 -17.21
CA ASP A 391 16.23 -6.20 -17.46
C ASP A 391 15.57 -6.99 -16.32
N GLN A 392 16.05 -6.83 -15.10
CA GLN A 392 15.43 -7.42 -13.93
C GLN A 392 14.84 -6.34 -13.01
N TRP A 393 13.55 -6.45 -12.71
CA TRP A 393 12.90 -5.63 -11.71
C TRP A 393 13.35 -6.03 -10.31
N VAL A 394 13.64 -5.02 -9.47
CA VAL A 394 13.83 -5.18 -8.03
C VAL A 394 12.73 -4.42 -7.27
N GLU A 395 12.38 -4.93 -6.10
CA GLU A 395 11.35 -4.37 -5.23
C GLU A 395 11.79 -4.34 -3.76
N PRO A 396 11.17 -3.52 -2.90
CA PRO A 396 11.47 -3.52 -1.48
C PRO A 396 11.14 -4.86 -0.82
N PRO A 397 11.79 -5.22 0.30
CA PRO A 397 11.39 -6.36 1.10
C PRO A 397 9.94 -6.21 1.56
N SER A 398 9.25 -7.32 1.76
CA SER A 398 7.81 -7.35 2.09
C SER A 398 7.47 -6.50 3.32
N SER A 399 8.36 -6.44 4.31
CA SER A 399 8.22 -5.64 5.54
C SER A 399 8.24 -4.12 5.34
N ASN A 400 8.70 -3.64 4.18
CA ASN A 400 8.83 -2.21 3.87
C ASN A 400 8.04 -1.77 2.64
N ARG A 401 7.15 -2.62 2.14
CA ARG A 401 6.22 -2.25 1.07
C ARG A 401 5.03 -1.48 1.62
N ARG A 402 4.51 -0.57 0.81
CA ARG A 402 3.20 0.03 1.07
C ARG A 402 2.09 -0.99 0.86
N HIS A 403 0.96 -0.81 1.53
CA HIS A 403 -0.18 -1.73 1.39
C HIS A 403 -0.67 -1.86 -0.07
N LEU A 404 -0.59 -0.79 -0.85
CA LEU A 404 -1.01 -0.76 -2.25
C LEU A 404 0.01 -1.39 -3.21
N ALA A 405 1.29 -1.50 -2.82
CA ALA A 405 2.34 -1.98 -3.71
C ALA A 405 2.14 -3.46 -4.09
N LYS A 406 2.00 -3.72 -5.39
CA LYS A 406 1.80 -5.06 -5.97
C LYS A 406 3.15 -5.78 -6.05
N PRO A 407 3.31 -6.94 -5.40
CA PRO A 407 4.53 -7.73 -5.48
C PRO A 407 4.84 -8.19 -6.90
N LEU A 408 6.12 -8.27 -7.25
CA LEU A 408 6.54 -8.74 -8.58
C LEU A 408 6.04 -10.15 -8.90
N ASN A 409 6.01 -11.04 -7.91
CA ASN A 409 5.49 -12.40 -8.09
C ASN A 409 3.96 -12.44 -8.33
N ARG A 410 3.22 -11.39 -7.94
CA ARG A 410 1.81 -11.23 -8.23
C ARG A 410 1.59 -10.61 -9.61
N GLN A 411 2.51 -9.78 -10.09
CA GLN A 411 2.45 -9.14 -11.41
C GLN A 411 2.56 -10.16 -12.57
N ALA A 412 3.32 -11.24 -12.38
CA ALA A 412 3.51 -12.27 -13.38
C ALA A 412 2.26 -13.15 -13.66
N LYS A 413 1.17 -12.96 -12.92
CA LYS A 413 -0.09 -13.73 -13.05
C LYS A 413 -1.17 -12.99 -13.84
N GLY A 414 -0.87 -11.76 -14.35
CA GLY A 414 -1.80 -10.93 -15.13
C GLY A 414 -1.62 -11.04 -16.62
#